data_11ae5b3ef0ec6e534c4389b80b488302
#
_entry.id   11ae5b3ef0ec6e534c4389b80b488302
#
_cell.length_a   1.000
_cell.length_b   1.000
_cell.length_c   1.000
_cell.angle_alpha   90.00
_cell.angle_beta   90.00
_cell.angle_gamma   90.00
#
_symmetry.space_group_name_H-M   'P 1'
#
loop_
_entity.id
_entity.type
_entity.pdbx_description
1 polymer ?
#
loop_
_entity_poly.entity_id
_entity_poly.type
_entity_poly.pdbx_seq_one_letter_code
_entity_poly.pdbx_strand_id
1 'polypeptide(L)'
;MKNYKQFKTKLLKDKKIKKAYEKLGPEFSLIAMFIKKRIERGLTQKELAQKIKTKQSAISRLESGSYNPSIVFLQKVADGLNTKLKVSLEKK
;
A
#
# COMPACT_ATOMS: atom_id res chain seq x y z
N MET A 1 -16.42 8.36 -10.32
CA MET A 1 -15.57 7.71 -9.33
C MET A 1 -15.68 8.39 -7.98
N LYS A 2 -15.70 7.61 -6.96
CA LYS A 2 -15.75 8.17 -5.62
C LYS A 2 -14.53 9.05 -5.36
N ASN A 3 -14.75 10.11 -4.63
CA ASN A 3 -13.73 11.10 -4.39
C ASN A 3 -12.57 10.52 -3.56
N TYR A 4 -11.43 10.38 -4.20
CA TYR A 4 -10.22 9.88 -3.57
C TYR A 4 -9.80 10.72 -2.36
N LYS A 5 -9.95 12.05 -2.45
CA LYS A 5 -9.61 12.94 -1.34
C LYS A 5 -10.45 12.67 -0.10
N GLN A 6 -11.72 12.37 -0.29
CA GLN A 6 -12.59 12.02 0.84
C GLN A 6 -12.14 10.73 1.51
N PHE A 7 -11.75 9.75 0.71
CA PHE A 7 -11.27 8.49 1.25
C PHE A 7 -9.98 8.68 2.03
N LYS A 8 -9.04 9.43 1.48
CA LYS A 8 -7.77 9.72 2.16
C LYS A 8 -8.01 10.44 3.48
N THR A 9 -8.88 11.44 3.48
CA THR A 9 -9.22 12.19 4.69
C THR A 9 -9.80 11.26 5.75
N LYS A 10 -10.70 10.38 5.34
CA LYS A 10 -11.33 9.43 6.24
C LYS A 10 -10.30 8.48 6.86
N LEU A 11 -9.37 7.96 6.07
CA LEU A 11 -8.29 7.12 6.57
C LEU A 11 -7.44 7.84 7.61
N LEU A 12 -7.04 9.07 7.33
CA LEU A 12 -6.18 9.83 8.23
C LEU A 12 -6.90 10.29 9.50
N LYS A 13 -8.23 10.36 9.46
CA LYS A 13 -9.02 10.70 10.64
C LYS A 13 -9.23 9.51 11.57
N ASP A 14 -9.04 8.30 11.08
CA ASP A 14 -9.14 7.12 11.92
C ASP A 14 -7.96 7.13 12.90
N LYS A 15 -8.25 7.28 14.17
CA LYS A 15 -7.22 7.37 15.21
C LYS A 15 -6.33 6.15 15.27
N LYS A 16 -6.89 4.97 15.00
CA LYS A 16 -6.13 3.73 14.98
C LYS A 16 -5.10 3.73 13.86
N ILE A 17 -5.52 4.11 12.66
CA ILE A 17 -4.65 4.16 11.49
C ILE A 17 -3.59 5.23 11.68
N LYS A 18 -3.98 6.40 12.16
CA LYS A 18 -3.05 7.49 12.38
C LYS A 18 -1.98 7.12 13.40
N LYS A 19 -2.39 6.53 14.53
CA LYS A 19 -1.45 6.08 15.55
C LYS A 19 -0.49 5.03 15.02
N ALA A 20 -1.01 4.06 14.28
CA ALA A 20 -0.18 3.02 13.68
C ALA A 20 0.80 3.63 12.68
N TYR A 21 0.33 4.57 11.87
CA TYR A 21 1.16 5.28 10.89
C TYR A 21 2.33 5.99 11.59
N GLU A 22 2.04 6.74 12.64
CA GLU A 22 3.05 7.49 13.37
C GLU A 22 4.03 6.58 14.12
N LYS A 23 3.51 5.48 14.66
CA LYS A 23 4.29 4.59 15.54
C LYS A 23 5.16 3.59 14.80
N LEU A 24 4.71 3.10 13.64
CA LEU A 24 5.41 2.05 12.90
C LEU A 24 6.45 2.57 11.92
N GLY A 25 6.47 3.89 11.69
CA GLY A 25 7.53 4.54 10.94
C GLY A 25 7.57 4.19 9.45
N PRO A 26 8.78 4.10 8.87
CA PRO A 26 8.92 4.01 7.41
C PRO A 26 8.24 2.81 6.76
N GLU A 27 8.24 1.65 7.42
CA GLU A 27 7.61 0.45 6.87
C GLU A 27 6.11 0.64 6.72
N PHE A 28 5.49 1.20 7.73
CA PHE A 28 4.06 1.46 7.66
C PHE A 28 3.75 2.56 6.64
N SER A 29 4.65 3.54 6.50
CA SER A 29 4.49 4.59 5.49
C SER A 29 4.48 4.00 4.08
N LEU A 30 5.36 3.03 3.81
CA LEU A 30 5.39 2.35 2.52
C LEU A 30 4.09 1.61 2.26
N ILE A 31 3.63 0.86 3.26
CA ILE A 31 2.38 0.12 3.16
C ILE A 31 1.20 1.06 2.89
N ALA A 32 1.13 2.16 3.63
CA ALA A 32 0.08 3.16 3.44
C ALA A 32 0.10 3.73 2.02
N MET A 33 1.29 3.92 1.44
CA MET A 33 1.41 4.38 0.07
C MET A 33 0.86 3.37 -0.93
N PHE A 34 1.10 2.08 -0.72
CA PHE A 34 0.54 1.04 -1.58
C PHE A 34 -0.99 1.03 -1.50
N ILE A 35 -1.53 1.12 -0.29
CA ILE A 35 -2.98 1.17 -0.10
C ILE A 35 -3.57 2.40 -0.80
N LYS A 36 -2.94 3.54 -0.59
CA LYS A 36 -3.37 4.80 -1.18
C LYS A 36 -3.39 4.73 -2.71
N LYS A 37 -2.34 4.20 -3.30
CA LYS A 37 -2.25 4.08 -4.77
C LYS A 37 -3.27 3.10 -5.31
N ARG A 38 -3.51 2.00 -4.60
CA ARG A 38 -4.53 1.04 -5.01
C ARG A 38 -5.90 1.71 -5.05
N ILE A 39 -6.23 2.46 -4.01
CA ILE A 39 -7.51 3.15 -3.92
C ILE A 39 -7.63 4.24 -4.99
N GLU A 40 -6.55 4.98 -5.24
CA GLU A 40 -6.52 5.98 -6.31
C GLU A 40 -6.82 5.37 -7.67
N ARG A 41 -6.39 4.14 -7.90
CA ARG A 41 -6.64 3.42 -9.15
C ARG A 41 -8.01 2.78 -9.19
N GLY A 42 -8.78 2.85 -8.10
CA GLY A 42 -10.10 2.27 -8.03
C GLY A 42 -10.09 0.75 -7.98
N LEU A 43 -9.01 0.14 -7.50
CA LEU A 43 -8.86 -1.30 -7.47
C LEU A 43 -9.12 -1.85 -6.07
N THR A 44 -9.85 -2.97 -6.01
CA THR A 44 -9.93 -3.76 -4.78
C THR A 44 -8.65 -4.58 -4.63
N GLN A 45 -8.44 -5.15 -3.44
CA GLN A 45 -7.32 -6.07 -3.23
C GLN A 45 -7.38 -7.23 -4.22
N LYS A 46 -8.58 -7.76 -4.44
CA LYS A 46 -8.79 -8.87 -5.37
C LYS A 46 -8.45 -8.47 -6.79
N GLU A 47 -8.90 -7.29 -7.22
CA GLU A 47 -8.61 -6.80 -8.57
C GLU A 47 -7.13 -6.58 -8.79
N LEU A 48 -6.46 -5.99 -7.82
CA LEU A 48 -5.01 -5.80 -7.92
C LEU A 48 -4.30 -7.15 -8.00
N ALA A 49 -4.70 -8.10 -7.15
CA ALA A 49 -4.11 -9.43 -7.16
C ALA A 49 -4.26 -10.10 -8.53
N GLN A 50 -5.45 -9.99 -9.13
CA GLN A 50 -5.70 -10.54 -10.45
C GLN A 50 -4.83 -9.87 -11.51
N LYS A 51 -4.69 -8.56 -11.42
CA LYS A 51 -3.91 -7.78 -12.38
C LYS A 51 -2.44 -8.19 -12.39
N ILE A 52 -1.86 -8.47 -11.23
CA ILE A 52 -0.46 -8.86 -11.13
C ILE A 52 -0.27 -10.38 -11.00
N LYS A 53 -1.35 -11.14 -11.19
CA LYS A 53 -1.32 -12.60 -11.18
C LYS A 53 -0.80 -13.18 -9.87
N THR A 54 -1.33 -12.67 -8.77
CA THR A 54 -1.02 -13.19 -7.44
C THR A 54 -2.31 -13.45 -6.68
N LYS A 55 -2.19 -14.00 -5.48
CA LYS A 55 -3.35 -14.28 -4.64
C LYS A 55 -3.77 -13.03 -3.86
N GLN A 56 -5.07 -12.87 -3.65
CA GLN A 56 -5.58 -11.78 -2.84
C GLN A 56 -4.96 -11.81 -1.43
N SER A 57 -4.73 -13.01 -0.87
CA SER A 57 -4.11 -13.13 0.44
C SER A 57 -2.73 -12.49 0.50
N ALA A 58 -1.97 -12.51 -0.60
CA ALA A 58 -0.67 -11.85 -0.66
C ALA A 58 -0.80 -10.34 -0.56
N ILE A 59 -1.78 -9.77 -1.26
CA ILE A 59 -2.05 -8.33 -1.17
C ILE A 59 -2.54 -7.97 0.23
N SER A 60 -3.41 -8.77 0.79
CA SER A 60 -3.93 -8.54 2.14
C SER A 60 -2.80 -8.55 3.18
N ARG A 61 -1.88 -9.51 3.09
CA ARG A 61 -0.74 -9.56 3.99
C ARG A 61 0.17 -8.35 3.84
N LEU A 62 0.41 -7.93 2.60
CA LEU A 62 1.20 -6.74 2.35
C LEU A 62 0.57 -5.53 3.03
N GLU A 63 -0.72 -5.33 2.84
CA GLU A 63 -1.42 -4.15 3.36
C GLU A 63 -1.62 -4.19 4.86
N SER A 64 -1.59 -5.38 5.47
CA SER A 64 -1.70 -5.51 6.92
C SER A 64 -0.37 -5.35 7.64
N GLY A 65 0.74 -5.39 6.91
CA GLY A 65 2.07 -5.30 7.50
C GLY A 65 2.47 -6.53 8.28
N SER A 66 1.82 -7.67 8.03
CA SER A 66 2.03 -8.88 8.81
C SER A 66 3.24 -9.71 8.38
N TYR A 67 3.95 -9.31 7.32
CA TYR A 67 5.16 -10.01 6.90
C TYR A 67 6.07 -9.07 6.10
N ASN A 68 7.30 -9.53 5.87
CA ASN A 68 8.28 -8.77 5.11
C ASN A 68 8.30 -9.21 3.66
N PRO A 69 7.67 -8.47 2.74
CA PRO A 69 7.65 -8.85 1.33
C PRO A 69 9.02 -8.64 0.70
N SER A 70 9.29 -9.42 -0.35
CA SER A 70 10.52 -9.24 -1.13
C SER A 70 10.44 -7.95 -1.96
N ILE A 71 11.59 -7.42 -2.31
CA ILE A 71 11.68 -6.26 -3.22
C ILE A 71 11.03 -6.60 -4.57
N VAL A 72 11.24 -7.82 -5.05
CA VAL A 72 10.65 -8.25 -6.32
C VAL A 72 9.13 -8.20 -6.25
N PHE A 73 8.54 -8.66 -5.14
CA PHE A 73 7.09 -8.60 -4.97
C PHE A 73 6.61 -7.15 -4.90
N LEU A 74 7.32 -6.30 -4.17
CA LEU A 74 6.96 -4.88 -4.09
C LEU A 74 7.01 -4.21 -5.45
N GLN A 75 8.01 -4.52 -6.28
CA GLN A 75 8.10 -4.00 -7.62
C GLN A 75 6.93 -4.45 -8.49
N LYS A 76 6.53 -5.71 -8.34
CA LYS A 76 5.39 -6.26 -9.07
C LYS A 76 4.09 -5.53 -8.70
N VAL A 77 3.88 -5.28 -7.42
CA VAL A 77 2.70 -4.55 -6.96
C VAL A 77 2.73 -3.11 -7.47
N ALA A 78 3.88 -2.46 -7.38
CA ALA A 78 4.04 -1.09 -7.88
C ALA A 78 3.72 -1.01 -9.38
N ASP A 79 4.21 -1.95 -10.16
CA ASP A 79 3.93 -2.02 -11.60
C ASP A 79 2.42 -2.15 -11.84
N GLY A 80 1.76 -2.99 -11.07
CA GLY A 80 0.31 -3.17 -11.17
C GLY A 80 -0.46 -1.90 -10.86
N LEU A 81 0.13 -1.00 -10.09
CA LEU A 81 -0.45 0.30 -9.73
C LEU A 81 0.03 1.43 -10.65
N ASN A 82 0.71 1.10 -11.73
CA ASN A 82 1.30 2.07 -12.66
C ASN A 82 2.23 3.06 -11.97
N THR A 83 2.99 2.53 -11.01
CA THR A 83 3.98 3.32 -10.26
C THR A 83 5.32 2.63 -10.33
N LYS A 84 6.37 3.34 -9.95
CA LYS A 84 7.71 2.80 -9.91
C LYS A 84 8.19 2.77 -8.47
N LEU A 85 8.61 1.60 -8.01
CA LEU A 85 9.21 1.47 -6.69
C LEU A 85 10.61 2.05 -6.73
N LYS A 86 10.92 2.94 -5.79
CA LYS A 86 12.24 3.49 -5.64
C LYS A 86 12.77 3.13 -4.26
N VAL A 87 13.94 2.50 -4.22
CA VAL A 87 14.59 2.11 -2.97
C VAL A 87 15.91 2.86 -2.88
N SER A 88 16.15 3.49 -1.75
CA SER A 88 17.39 4.23 -1.54
C SER A 88 17.84 4.11 -0.10
N LEU A 89 19.14 4.28 0.10
CA LEU A 89 19.73 4.35 1.42
C LEU A 89 20.13 5.80 1.68
N GLU A 90 19.74 6.28 2.85
CA GLU A 90 20.05 7.65 3.25
C GLU A 90 21.12 7.63 4.34
N LYS A 91 21.96 8.65 4.34
CA LYS A 91 22.94 8.84 5.40
C LYS A 91 22.21 9.13 6.70
N LYS A 92 22.64 8.49 7.76
CA LYS A 92 22.06 8.72 9.08
C LYS A 92 22.24 10.15 9.57
#